data_9dc004d29e8cba811fc14ebfd6412812
#
_entry.id   9dc004d29e8cba811fc14ebfd6412812
#
_cell.length_a   1.000
_cell.length_b   1.000
_cell.length_c   1.000
_cell.angle_alpha   90.00
_cell.angle_beta   90.00
_cell.angle_gamma   90.00
#
_symmetry.space_group_name_H-M   'P 1'
#
loop_
_entity.id
_entity.type
_entity.pdbx_description
1 polymer ?
#
loop_
_entity_poly.entity_id
_entity_poly.type
_entity_poly.pdbx_seq_one_letter_code
_entity_poly.pdbx_strand_id
1 'polypeptide(L)'
;LTVALMPSVSPTALADEVTQQDVDQSKTAEGGTSTSIADLEAQLSQLNVDLDSARLTAQTATEDYLVAVNDLETATSDAETAQQTAIDAAADVSAARVELGAVVSQTYEEGNTGPLDALAPFLTTQSMGDISDVSVTLESIGASADSRVQKVEACQAAADTAQTLADQKVTDKQTAATEAENAKNTATTA
;
A
#
# COMPACT_ATOMS: atom_id res chain seq x y z
N LEU A 1 18.74 -115.99 20.26
CA LEU A 1 18.25 -114.79 20.99
C LEU A 1 19.30 -113.72 20.90
N THR A 2 19.16 -112.75 19.98
CA THR A 2 20.10 -111.64 19.68
C THR A 2 19.55 -110.36 20.35
N VAL A 3 20.25 -109.92 21.38
CA VAL A 3 19.95 -108.63 22.01
C VAL A 3 20.67 -107.53 21.23
N ALA A 4 19.91 -106.64 20.61
CA ALA A 4 20.45 -105.49 19.91
C ALA A 4 20.72 -104.40 20.94
N LEU A 5 21.97 -103.95 21.02
CA LEU A 5 22.44 -102.84 21.80
C LEU A 5 22.14 -101.58 21.04
N MET A 6 21.26 -100.71 21.55
CA MET A 6 21.01 -99.39 21.04
C MET A 6 22.08 -98.45 21.56
N PRO A 7 22.72 -97.63 20.71
CA PRO A 7 23.61 -96.55 21.20
C PRO A 7 22.75 -95.39 21.72
N SER A 8 22.98 -94.94 22.95
CA SER A 8 22.41 -93.75 23.54
C SER A 8 23.14 -92.52 22.89
N VAL A 9 22.36 -91.79 22.09
CA VAL A 9 22.77 -90.46 21.63
C VAL A 9 22.59 -89.47 22.79
N SER A 10 23.67 -89.02 23.40
CA SER A 10 23.64 -87.90 24.32
C SER A 10 23.51 -86.59 23.52
N PRO A 11 22.55 -85.76 23.88
CA PRO A 11 22.54 -84.41 23.32
C PRO A 11 23.69 -83.64 23.93
N THR A 12 24.80 -83.52 23.19
CA THR A 12 25.81 -82.43 23.44
C THR A 12 25.10 -81.18 23.12
N ALA A 13 24.65 -80.47 24.15
CA ALA A 13 24.34 -79.07 24.08
C ALA A 13 25.67 -78.39 23.66
N LEU A 14 25.79 -77.98 22.42
CA LEU A 14 26.80 -77.06 22.00
C LEU A 14 26.45 -75.76 22.69
N ALA A 15 26.97 -75.57 23.91
CA ALA A 15 27.15 -74.22 24.43
C ALA A 15 28.21 -73.62 23.48
N ASP A 16 27.72 -72.76 22.59
CA ASP A 16 28.57 -71.92 21.75
C ASP A 16 29.42 -71.10 22.74
N GLU A 17 30.69 -71.51 22.85
CA GLU A 17 31.63 -70.88 23.80
C GLU A 17 31.90 -69.49 23.26
N VAL A 18 31.23 -68.45 23.84
CA VAL A 18 31.44 -67.05 23.51
C VAL A 18 32.92 -66.77 23.57
N THR A 19 33.54 -66.60 22.43
CA THR A 19 34.96 -66.36 22.29
C THR A 19 35.29 -64.89 22.68
N GLN A 20 36.52 -64.63 23.11
CA GLN A 20 37.00 -63.27 23.39
C GLN A 20 36.80 -62.38 22.13
N GLN A 21 36.89 -62.96 20.96
CA GLN A 21 36.67 -62.29 19.66
C GLN A 21 35.22 -61.86 19.51
N ASP A 22 34.23 -62.64 19.92
CA ASP A 22 32.79 -62.28 19.89
C ASP A 22 32.51 -61.13 20.85
N VAL A 23 33.14 -61.11 22.03
CA VAL A 23 33.03 -60.01 23.00
C VAL A 23 33.67 -58.73 22.44
N ASP A 24 34.84 -58.78 21.80
CA ASP A 24 35.49 -57.64 21.22
C ASP A 24 34.73 -57.08 19.99
N GLN A 25 34.15 -57.99 19.22
CA GLN A 25 33.28 -57.61 18.08
C GLN A 25 31.99 -56.94 18.53
N SER A 26 31.36 -57.45 19.60
CA SER A 26 30.19 -56.88 20.23
C SER A 26 30.48 -55.49 20.82
N LYS A 27 31.62 -55.32 21.48
CA LYS A 27 32.09 -54.03 22.02
C LYS A 27 32.37 -52.98 20.92
N THR A 28 32.92 -53.44 19.81
CA THR A 28 33.18 -52.58 18.66
C THR A 28 31.84 -52.14 17.99
N ALA A 29 30.86 -53.04 17.86
CA ALA A 29 29.56 -52.77 17.37
C ALA A 29 28.79 -51.83 18.31
N GLU A 30 28.90 -52.02 19.65
CA GLU A 30 28.30 -51.16 20.67
C GLU A 30 28.93 -49.72 20.62
N GLY A 31 30.23 -49.64 20.49
CA GLY A 31 30.93 -48.36 20.30
C GLY A 31 30.52 -47.62 19.02
N GLY A 32 30.37 -48.36 17.91
CA GLY A 32 29.87 -47.80 16.66
C GLY A 32 28.43 -47.31 16.76
N THR A 33 27.56 -48.08 17.46
CA THR A 33 26.16 -47.69 17.69
C THR A 33 26.08 -46.44 18.59
N SER A 34 26.87 -46.41 19.66
CA SER A 34 26.94 -45.25 20.59
C SER A 34 27.36 -43.97 19.85
N THR A 35 28.35 -44.05 18.99
CA THR A 35 28.81 -42.91 18.17
C THR A 35 27.72 -42.46 17.22
N SER A 36 27.00 -43.39 16.55
CA SER A 36 25.89 -43.06 15.68
C SER A 36 24.71 -42.41 16.43
N ILE A 37 24.44 -42.80 17.65
CA ILE A 37 23.38 -42.20 18.49
C ILE A 37 23.81 -40.76 18.86
N ALA A 38 25.07 -40.52 19.27
CA ALA A 38 25.55 -39.18 19.59
C ALA A 38 25.49 -38.25 18.37
N ASP A 39 25.83 -38.74 17.18
CA ASP A 39 25.73 -37.99 15.92
C ASP A 39 24.27 -37.64 15.57
N LEU A 40 23.35 -38.58 15.79
CA LEU A 40 21.91 -38.34 15.57
C LEU A 40 21.34 -37.36 16.58
N GLU A 41 21.76 -37.41 17.84
CA GLU A 41 21.35 -36.44 18.89
C GLU A 41 21.86 -35.02 18.54
N ALA A 42 23.12 -34.92 18.06
CA ALA A 42 23.66 -33.64 17.59
C ALA A 42 22.89 -33.10 16.38
N GLN A 43 22.55 -33.95 15.39
CA GLN A 43 21.74 -33.57 14.26
C GLN A 43 20.34 -33.15 14.67
N LEU A 44 19.70 -33.86 15.59
CA LEU A 44 18.38 -33.53 16.13
C LEU A 44 18.41 -32.16 16.83
N SER A 45 19.45 -31.90 17.62
CA SER A 45 19.63 -30.60 18.28
C SER A 45 19.76 -29.48 17.26
N GLN A 46 20.55 -29.68 16.21
CA GLN A 46 20.73 -28.69 15.14
C GLN A 46 19.41 -28.45 14.39
N LEU A 47 18.71 -29.52 14.03
CA LEU A 47 17.41 -29.41 13.36
C LEU A 47 16.37 -28.68 14.20
N ASN A 48 16.37 -28.82 15.52
CA ASN A 48 15.49 -28.05 16.39
C ASN A 48 15.81 -26.56 16.36
N VAL A 49 17.09 -26.18 16.38
CA VAL A 49 17.54 -24.78 16.24
C VAL A 49 17.14 -24.22 14.88
N ASP A 50 17.36 -24.98 13.83
CA ASP A 50 17.00 -24.57 12.45
C ASP A 50 15.47 -24.41 12.32
N LEU A 51 14.69 -25.31 12.92
CA LEU A 51 13.21 -25.22 12.92
C LEU A 51 12.73 -23.98 13.67
N ASP A 52 13.30 -23.68 14.84
CA ASP A 52 12.92 -22.49 15.61
C ASP A 52 13.31 -21.20 14.87
N SER A 53 14.47 -21.19 14.20
CA SER A 53 14.89 -20.09 13.35
C SER A 53 13.94 -19.90 12.15
N ALA A 54 13.57 -21.00 11.48
CA ALA A 54 12.62 -20.96 10.34
C ALA A 54 11.23 -20.48 10.78
N ARG A 55 10.76 -20.92 11.95
CA ARG A 55 9.48 -20.45 12.51
C ARG A 55 9.49 -18.96 12.79
N LEU A 56 10.56 -18.45 13.39
CA LEU A 56 10.72 -17.02 13.66
C LEU A 56 10.74 -16.21 12.34
N THR A 57 11.47 -16.70 11.36
CA THR A 57 11.54 -16.07 10.03
C THR A 57 10.16 -16.02 9.37
N ALA A 58 9.43 -17.11 9.37
CA ALA A 58 8.09 -17.18 8.80
C ALA A 58 7.09 -16.29 9.55
N GLN A 59 7.20 -16.21 10.88
CA GLN A 59 6.38 -15.31 11.68
C GLN A 59 6.66 -13.85 11.34
N THR A 60 7.92 -13.44 11.32
CA THR A 60 8.31 -12.06 10.97
C THR A 60 7.84 -11.70 9.56
N ALA A 61 8.08 -12.58 8.58
CA ALA A 61 7.63 -12.35 7.21
C ALA A 61 6.09 -12.24 7.10
N THR A 62 5.36 -12.99 7.93
CA THR A 62 3.90 -12.88 7.98
C THR A 62 3.44 -11.56 8.60
N GLU A 63 4.10 -11.11 9.66
CA GLU A 63 3.83 -9.80 10.28
C GLU A 63 4.12 -8.66 9.30
N ASP A 64 5.26 -8.70 8.61
CA ASP A 64 5.63 -7.72 7.57
C ASP A 64 4.59 -7.68 6.43
N TYR A 65 4.09 -8.84 6.02
CA TYR A 65 3.01 -8.89 5.02
C TYR A 65 1.72 -8.24 5.51
N LEU A 66 1.33 -8.48 6.75
CA LEU A 66 0.12 -7.85 7.33
C LEU A 66 0.26 -6.32 7.43
N VAL A 67 1.45 -5.83 7.78
CA VAL A 67 1.75 -4.39 7.78
C VAL A 67 1.62 -3.84 6.36
N ALA A 68 2.26 -4.47 5.38
CA ALA A 68 2.22 -4.01 3.99
C ALA A 68 0.80 -4.02 3.40
N VAL A 69 -0.06 -4.98 3.79
CA VAL A 69 -1.47 -5.01 3.39
C VAL A 69 -2.24 -3.83 3.99
N ASN A 70 -2.01 -3.51 5.27
CA ASN A 70 -2.64 -2.35 5.92
C ASN A 70 -2.18 -1.02 5.30
N ASP A 71 -0.91 -0.92 4.95
CA ASP A 71 -0.35 0.27 4.27
C ASP A 71 -0.96 0.44 2.88
N LEU A 72 -1.16 -0.65 2.14
CA LEU A 72 -1.87 -0.63 0.86
C LEU A 72 -3.34 -0.20 0.99
N GLU A 73 -4.05 -0.67 2.03
CA GLU A 73 -5.43 -0.26 2.30
C GLU A 73 -5.49 1.24 2.60
N THR A 74 -4.57 1.75 3.43
CA THR A 74 -4.45 3.17 3.76
C THR A 74 -4.13 3.99 2.51
N ALA A 75 -3.13 3.60 1.73
CA ALA A 75 -2.75 4.30 0.50
C ALA A 75 -3.88 4.28 -0.55
N THR A 76 -4.69 3.21 -0.58
CA THR A 76 -5.86 3.12 -1.46
C THR A 76 -6.92 4.14 -1.05
N SER A 77 -7.26 4.22 0.23
CA SER A 77 -8.23 5.18 0.78
C SER A 77 -7.77 6.63 0.57
N ASP A 78 -6.48 6.90 0.77
CA ASP A 78 -5.87 8.21 0.55
C ASP A 78 -5.97 8.62 -0.93
N ALA A 79 -5.68 7.70 -1.85
CA ALA A 79 -5.75 7.96 -3.28
C ALA A 79 -7.19 8.25 -3.73
N GLU A 80 -8.18 7.50 -3.24
CA GLU A 80 -9.60 7.73 -3.53
C GLU A 80 -10.06 9.09 -3.00
N THR A 81 -9.66 9.45 -1.78
CA THR A 81 -9.99 10.75 -1.16
C THR A 81 -9.35 11.90 -1.94
N ALA A 82 -8.08 11.78 -2.32
CA ALA A 82 -7.39 12.81 -3.09
C ALA A 82 -8.00 12.98 -4.49
N GLN A 83 -8.41 11.87 -5.13
CA GLN A 83 -9.06 11.90 -6.43
C GLN A 83 -10.44 12.57 -6.36
N GLN A 84 -11.24 12.30 -5.32
CA GLN A 84 -12.50 12.99 -5.10
C GLN A 84 -12.28 14.49 -4.88
N THR A 85 -11.28 14.87 -4.09
CA THR A 85 -10.92 16.26 -3.85
C THR A 85 -10.54 16.99 -5.16
N ALA A 86 -9.81 16.32 -6.05
CA ALA A 86 -9.45 16.89 -7.36
C ALA A 86 -10.69 17.10 -8.26
N ILE A 87 -11.64 16.15 -8.24
CA ILE A 87 -12.92 16.26 -8.97
C ILE A 87 -13.74 17.44 -8.45
N ASP A 88 -13.86 17.57 -7.13
CA ASP A 88 -14.61 18.66 -6.49
C ASP A 88 -13.96 20.02 -6.80
N ALA A 89 -12.64 20.13 -6.73
CA ALA A 89 -11.93 21.34 -7.10
C ALA A 89 -12.09 21.71 -8.58
N ALA A 90 -12.13 20.73 -9.49
CA ALA A 90 -12.42 20.97 -10.90
C ALA A 90 -13.88 21.45 -11.13
N ALA A 91 -14.82 20.95 -10.33
CA ALA A 91 -16.21 21.43 -10.35
C ALA A 91 -16.30 22.88 -9.89
N ASP A 92 -15.54 23.26 -8.86
CA ASP A 92 -15.45 24.65 -8.35
C ASP A 92 -14.90 25.61 -9.42
N VAL A 93 -13.88 25.19 -10.19
CA VAL A 93 -13.40 25.96 -11.36
C VAL A 93 -14.50 26.18 -12.36
N SER A 94 -15.28 25.13 -12.66
CA SER A 94 -16.36 25.21 -13.62
C SER A 94 -17.47 26.15 -13.14
N ALA A 95 -17.84 26.08 -11.87
CA ALA A 95 -18.81 26.98 -11.25
C ALA A 95 -18.32 28.45 -11.26
N ALA A 96 -17.06 28.69 -10.90
CA ALA A 96 -16.47 30.04 -10.93
C ALA A 96 -16.45 30.62 -12.35
N ARG A 97 -16.16 29.82 -13.37
CA ARG A 97 -16.21 30.22 -14.78
C ARG A 97 -17.64 30.57 -15.24
N VAL A 98 -18.65 29.81 -14.82
CA VAL A 98 -20.05 30.10 -15.10
C VAL A 98 -20.47 31.42 -14.44
N GLU A 99 -20.09 31.67 -13.19
CA GLU A 99 -20.35 32.93 -12.50
C GLU A 99 -19.67 34.14 -13.22
N LEU A 100 -18.44 33.96 -13.70
CA LEU A 100 -17.75 34.99 -14.49
C LEU A 100 -18.47 35.21 -15.83
N GLY A 101 -18.85 34.13 -16.53
CA GLY A 101 -19.55 34.19 -17.80
C GLY A 101 -20.91 34.89 -17.69
N ALA A 102 -21.63 34.70 -16.58
CA ALA A 102 -22.92 35.37 -16.34
C ALA A 102 -22.74 36.90 -16.24
N VAL A 103 -21.68 37.37 -15.57
CA VAL A 103 -21.37 38.82 -15.50
C VAL A 103 -20.99 39.35 -16.86
N VAL A 104 -20.16 38.65 -17.60
CA VAL A 104 -19.77 39.05 -18.97
C VAL A 104 -20.98 39.12 -19.88
N SER A 105 -21.88 38.10 -19.82
CA SER A 105 -23.15 38.12 -20.63
C SER A 105 -24.03 39.27 -20.22
N GLN A 106 -24.24 39.51 -18.94
CA GLN A 106 -25.07 40.62 -18.46
C GLN A 106 -24.47 41.96 -18.92
N THR A 107 -23.17 42.14 -18.79
CA THR A 107 -22.49 43.36 -19.24
C THR A 107 -22.60 43.51 -20.76
N TYR A 108 -22.60 42.40 -21.52
CA TYR A 108 -22.73 42.44 -22.98
C TYR A 108 -24.17 42.67 -23.43
N GLU A 109 -25.17 42.07 -22.76
CA GLU A 109 -26.60 42.31 -23.03
C GLU A 109 -27.02 43.71 -22.63
N GLU A 110 -26.49 44.23 -21.50
CA GLU A 110 -26.64 45.62 -21.10
C GLU A 110 -25.80 46.55 -21.97
N GLY A 111 -24.73 46.01 -22.65
CA GLY A 111 -23.80 46.77 -23.49
C GLY A 111 -24.37 47.22 -24.83
N ASN A 112 -25.52 46.69 -25.28
CA ASN A 112 -26.29 47.34 -26.39
C ASN A 112 -27.16 48.49 -25.87
N THR A 113 -27.37 48.56 -24.56
CA THR A 113 -27.86 49.65 -23.74
C THR A 113 -26.97 49.88 -22.53
N GLY A 114 -25.71 49.41 -22.60
CA GLY A 114 -24.72 49.36 -21.50
C GLY A 114 -24.28 50.72 -20.97
N PRO A 115 -23.13 50.71 -20.21
CA PRO A 115 -22.69 51.91 -19.52
C PRO A 115 -22.59 53.16 -20.43
N LEU A 116 -22.50 52.96 -21.77
CA LEU A 116 -22.52 54.06 -22.75
C LEU A 116 -23.90 54.61 -23.01
N ASP A 117 -24.99 53.79 -22.89
CA ASP A 117 -26.35 54.24 -22.99
C ASP A 117 -26.86 54.87 -21.69
N ALA A 118 -26.34 54.36 -20.53
CA ALA A 118 -26.48 55.05 -19.27
C ALA A 118 -25.74 56.42 -19.29
N LEU A 119 -24.76 56.61 -20.16
CA LEU A 119 -24.10 57.89 -20.42
C LEU A 119 -24.90 58.78 -21.41
N ALA A 120 -25.80 58.19 -22.24
CA ALA A 120 -26.56 58.96 -23.22
C ALA A 120 -27.45 60.04 -22.55
N PRO A 121 -28.17 59.80 -21.46
CA PRO A 121 -28.88 60.86 -20.70
C PRO A 121 -27.93 61.92 -20.13
N PHE A 122 -26.71 61.53 -19.76
CA PHE A 122 -25.71 62.43 -19.15
C PHE A 122 -25.05 63.33 -20.22
N LEU A 123 -24.95 62.82 -21.46
CA LEU A 123 -24.45 63.66 -22.58
C LEU A 123 -25.49 64.73 -22.94
N THR A 124 -26.75 64.57 -22.51
CA THR A 124 -27.85 65.50 -22.83
C THR A 124 -28.26 66.37 -21.64
N THR A 125 -27.88 66.00 -20.42
CA THR A 125 -28.16 66.78 -19.17
C THR A 125 -26.88 67.22 -18.52
N GLN A 126 -26.68 68.54 -18.41
CA GLN A 126 -25.50 69.16 -17.80
C GLN A 126 -25.55 69.13 -16.26
N SER A 127 -25.64 67.99 -15.62
CA SER A 127 -25.60 67.88 -14.16
C SER A 127 -24.31 67.18 -13.73
N MET A 128 -23.49 67.90 -12.98
CA MET A 128 -22.19 67.44 -12.49
C MET A 128 -22.28 66.36 -11.39
N GLY A 129 -23.46 66.19 -10.78
CA GLY A 129 -23.72 65.18 -9.74
C GLY A 129 -23.82 63.79 -10.31
N ASP A 130 -24.37 63.65 -11.51
CA ASP A 130 -24.71 62.36 -12.11
C ASP A 130 -23.42 61.64 -12.67
N ILE A 131 -22.36 62.41 -12.95
CA ILE A 131 -21.06 61.83 -13.42
C ILE A 131 -20.40 61.03 -12.30
N SER A 132 -20.55 61.45 -11.05
CA SER A 132 -19.99 60.75 -9.88
C SER A 132 -20.64 59.36 -9.69
N ASP A 133 -21.97 59.30 -9.86
CA ASP A 133 -22.72 58.03 -9.68
C ASP A 133 -22.43 57.01 -10.79
N VAL A 134 -22.20 57.47 -12.03
CA VAL A 134 -21.78 56.63 -13.15
C VAL A 134 -20.35 56.11 -12.94
N SER A 135 -19.44 56.96 -12.46
CA SER A 135 -18.06 56.55 -12.14
C SER A 135 -18.04 55.49 -11.06
N VAL A 136 -18.80 55.63 -9.97
CA VAL A 136 -18.93 54.65 -8.89
C VAL A 136 -19.55 53.34 -9.38
N THR A 137 -20.54 53.41 -10.27
CA THR A 137 -21.18 52.21 -10.85
C THR A 137 -20.21 51.46 -11.78
N LEU A 138 -19.46 52.15 -12.65
CA LEU A 138 -18.45 51.53 -13.52
C LEU A 138 -17.28 50.94 -12.71
N GLU A 139 -16.84 51.61 -11.67
CA GLU A 139 -15.79 51.11 -10.76
C GLU A 139 -16.29 49.86 -9.98
N SER A 140 -17.55 49.88 -9.55
CA SER A 140 -18.19 48.72 -8.89
C SER A 140 -18.32 47.51 -9.84
N ILE A 141 -18.68 47.71 -11.11
CA ILE A 141 -18.76 46.65 -12.11
C ILE A 141 -17.36 46.10 -12.39
N GLY A 142 -16.36 46.97 -12.58
CA GLY A 142 -14.97 46.57 -12.78
C GLY A 142 -14.43 45.77 -11.58
N ALA A 143 -14.60 46.27 -10.36
CA ALA A 143 -14.20 45.56 -9.14
C ALA A 143 -14.90 44.19 -8.97
N SER A 144 -16.16 44.10 -9.38
CA SER A 144 -16.91 42.81 -9.37
C SER A 144 -16.34 41.82 -10.39
N ALA A 145 -16.03 42.27 -11.59
CA ALA A 145 -15.41 41.43 -12.62
C ALA A 145 -14.00 40.97 -12.22
N ASP A 146 -13.17 41.86 -11.72
CA ASP A 146 -11.81 41.54 -11.21
C ASP A 146 -11.84 40.53 -10.07
N SER A 147 -12.78 40.67 -9.12
CA SER A 147 -12.95 39.75 -8.03
C SER A 147 -13.35 38.33 -8.53
N ARG A 148 -14.15 38.24 -9.59
CA ARG A 148 -14.54 36.95 -10.16
C ARG A 148 -13.42 36.31 -10.98
N VAL A 149 -12.61 37.10 -11.69
CA VAL A 149 -11.38 36.62 -12.35
C VAL A 149 -10.43 36.05 -11.30
N GLN A 150 -10.17 36.78 -10.20
CA GLN A 150 -9.34 36.29 -9.11
C GLN A 150 -9.89 34.99 -8.49
N LYS A 151 -11.23 34.87 -8.38
CA LYS A 151 -11.85 33.63 -7.89
C LYS A 151 -11.57 32.47 -8.86
N VAL A 152 -11.71 32.66 -10.15
CA VAL A 152 -11.39 31.61 -11.14
C VAL A 152 -9.92 31.19 -11.07
N GLU A 153 -9.00 32.16 -10.96
CA GLU A 153 -7.57 31.89 -10.83
C GLU A 153 -7.26 31.11 -9.54
N ALA A 154 -7.87 31.50 -8.41
CA ALA A 154 -7.69 30.80 -7.14
C ALA A 154 -8.25 29.38 -7.19
N CYS A 155 -9.44 29.17 -7.77
CA CYS A 155 -10.01 27.83 -7.96
C CYS A 155 -9.12 26.99 -8.89
N GLN A 156 -8.59 27.59 -9.97
CA GLN A 156 -7.69 26.87 -10.87
C GLN A 156 -6.41 26.42 -10.15
N ALA A 157 -5.77 27.30 -9.38
CA ALA A 157 -4.57 26.95 -8.60
C ALA A 157 -4.88 25.84 -7.56
N ALA A 158 -6.05 25.88 -6.94
CA ALA A 158 -6.49 24.84 -6.02
C ALA A 158 -6.71 23.51 -6.75
N ALA A 159 -7.34 23.52 -7.92
CA ALA A 159 -7.56 22.33 -8.73
C ALA A 159 -6.25 21.70 -9.22
N ASP A 160 -5.30 22.51 -9.67
CA ASP A 160 -3.97 22.04 -10.11
C ASP A 160 -3.21 21.41 -8.93
N THR A 161 -3.32 22.00 -7.74
CA THR A 161 -2.71 21.45 -6.52
C THR A 161 -3.37 20.13 -6.12
N ALA A 162 -4.71 20.06 -6.15
CA ALA A 162 -5.45 18.85 -5.82
C ALA A 162 -5.17 17.73 -6.83
N GLN A 163 -5.06 18.04 -8.12
CA GLN A 163 -4.68 17.06 -9.14
C GLN A 163 -3.27 16.52 -8.92
N THR A 164 -2.31 17.40 -8.63
CA THR A 164 -0.93 16.98 -8.33
C THR A 164 -0.88 16.04 -7.12
N LEU A 165 -1.64 16.34 -6.07
CA LEU A 165 -1.75 15.48 -4.89
C LEU A 165 -2.40 14.14 -5.22
N ALA A 166 -3.45 14.13 -6.04
CA ALA A 166 -4.11 12.89 -6.47
C ALA A 166 -3.15 12.00 -7.26
N ASP A 167 -2.38 12.55 -8.18
CA ASP A 167 -1.39 11.81 -8.97
C ASP A 167 -0.28 11.23 -8.07
N GLN A 168 0.16 11.99 -7.07
CA GLN A 168 1.12 11.50 -6.08
C GLN A 168 0.54 10.35 -5.26
N LYS A 169 -0.69 10.46 -4.77
CA LYS A 169 -1.35 9.41 -4.00
C LYS A 169 -1.60 8.14 -4.80
N VAL A 170 -1.88 8.24 -6.10
CA VAL A 170 -1.92 7.09 -7.00
C VAL A 170 -0.55 6.40 -7.10
N THR A 171 0.53 7.17 -7.15
CA THR A 171 1.90 6.62 -7.14
C THR A 171 2.23 5.94 -5.82
N ASP A 172 1.86 6.55 -4.68
CA ASP A 172 2.04 5.98 -3.35
C ASP A 172 1.30 4.63 -3.23
N LYS A 173 0.04 4.56 -3.68
CA LYS A 173 -0.74 3.32 -3.75
C LYS A 173 -0.05 2.24 -4.58
N GLN A 174 0.53 2.62 -5.71
CA GLN A 174 1.21 1.67 -6.60
C GLN A 174 2.48 1.12 -5.97
N THR A 175 3.20 1.95 -5.22
CA THR A 175 4.36 1.55 -4.41
C THR A 175 3.94 0.59 -3.31
N ALA A 176 2.93 0.93 -2.53
CA ALA A 176 2.41 0.07 -1.45
C ALA A 176 1.90 -1.28 -1.99
N ALA A 177 1.27 -1.31 -3.18
CA ALA A 177 0.85 -2.56 -3.81
C ALA A 177 2.04 -3.46 -4.17
N THR A 178 3.13 -2.87 -4.67
CA THR A 178 4.36 -3.61 -4.99
C THR A 178 5.02 -4.13 -3.72
N GLU A 179 5.05 -3.36 -2.65
CA GLU A 179 5.60 -3.75 -1.35
C GLU A 179 4.79 -4.89 -0.73
N ALA A 180 3.44 -4.82 -0.78
CA ALA A 180 2.56 -5.89 -0.31
C ALA A 180 2.75 -7.20 -1.11
N GLU A 181 2.95 -7.12 -2.43
CA GLU A 181 3.24 -8.30 -3.25
C GLU A 181 4.61 -8.91 -2.90
N ASN A 182 5.63 -8.08 -2.70
CA ASN A 182 6.97 -8.53 -2.29
C ASN A 182 6.92 -9.18 -0.90
N ALA A 183 6.26 -8.57 0.07
CA ALA A 183 6.10 -9.10 1.42
C ALA A 183 5.33 -10.44 1.39
N LYS A 184 4.27 -10.55 0.58
CA LYS A 184 3.55 -11.81 0.34
C LYS A 184 4.47 -12.90 -0.19
N ASN A 185 5.29 -12.58 -1.18
CA ASN A 185 6.22 -13.55 -1.77
C ASN A 185 7.26 -14.00 -0.74
N THR A 186 7.77 -13.09 0.08
CA THR A 186 8.70 -13.41 1.18
C THR A 186 8.02 -14.31 2.21
N ALA A 187 6.81 -13.99 2.65
CA ALA A 187 6.05 -14.80 3.60
C ALA A 187 5.69 -16.21 3.05
N THR A 188 5.57 -16.35 1.73
CA THR A 188 5.27 -17.65 1.11
C THR A 188 6.51 -18.53 0.98
N THR A 189 7.71 -17.94 0.95
CA THR A 189 8.99 -18.65 0.76
C THR A 189 9.76 -18.87 2.08
N ALA A 190 9.37 -18.20 3.15
CA ALA A 190 9.92 -18.36 4.50
C ALA A 190 9.37 -19.61 5.22
#